data_706946237027b7c2cc4e89e688cb7d16
#
_entry.id   706946237027b7c2cc4e89e688cb7d16
#
_cell.length_a   1.000
_cell.length_b   1.000
_cell.length_c   1.000
_cell.angle_alpha   90.00
_cell.angle_beta   90.00
_cell.angle_gamma   90.00
#
_symmetry.space_group_name_H-M   'P 1'
#
loop_
_entity.id
_entity.type
_entity.pdbx_description
1 polymer ?
#
loop_
_entity_poly.entity_id
_entity_poly.type
_entity_poly.pdbx_seq_one_letter_code
_entity_poly.pdbx_strand_id
1 'polypeptide(L)'
;MAFTALDVKKLREMTNVGMMDCKKALQATDGDMDAAVDWLREKGLAKAAKKADRVAAEGVAYAAVVNGIGVVIEVNSETDFAAKTDAFMDLVKNLAVVVATENPADVDALKACKYPNSNLTVTEIMQEKVMSIGENMQIRRFARFADNTSVAYVHAGGTHGVLVNLAVEGGIDATEIGKNVAMQIAAMSPKYWDKSQVPQADVDKELAVQVALMDNDPKMASKPAAVKEKIAAGKMAAFYKESCLLQQEFVRSDLYKGDAAGYIADAAKKLGGKVTFVDAVHYVKGEGIEKKADDFAAEVAAQIAGAQK
;
A
#
# COMPACT_ATOMS: atom_id res chain seq x y z
N MET A 1 41.10 24.18 11.29
CA MET A 1 39.78 23.46 11.21
C MET A 1 39.99 22.17 11.96
N ALA A 2 39.10 21.84 12.90
CA ALA A 2 39.25 20.67 13.78
C ALA A 2 38.94 19.32 13.10
N PHE A 3 38.59 19.28 11.80
CA PHE A 3 38.25 18.08 11.04
C PHE A 3 38.75 18.17 9.59
N THR A 4 38.89 17.00 8.93
CA THR A 4 39.39 16.85 7.56
C THR A 4 38.27 16.44 6.58
N ALA A 5 38.57 16.44 5.27
CA ALA A 5 37.65 15.91 4.24
C ALA A 5 37.39 14.40 4.43
N LEU A 6 38.31 13.66 5.03
CA LEU A 6 38.15 12.25 5.37
C LEU A 6 37.10 12.05 6.48
N ASP A 7 37.09 12.95 7.48
CA ASP A 7 36.10 12.90 8.56
C ASP A 7 34.69 13.19 8.03
N VAL A 8 34.55 14.13 7.09
CA VAL A 8 33.29 14.39 6.38
C VAL A 8 32.82 13.16 5.60
N LYS A 9 33.75 12.48 4.91
CA LYS A 9 33.45 11.25 4.18
C LYS A 9 33.02 10.14 5.14
N LYS A 10 33.74 9.95 6.24
CA LYS A 10 33.42 8.95 7.28
C LYS A 10 32.02 9.20 7.89
N LEU A 11 31.70 10.44 8.25
CA LEU A 11 30.39 10.81 8.78
C LEU A 11 29.27 10.54 7.76
N ARG A 12 29.52 10.81 6.47
CA ARG A 12 28.60 10.48 5.39
C ARG A 12 28.40 8.97 5.24
N GLU A 13 29.43 8.17 5.31
CA GLU A 13 29.36 6.71 5.23
C GLU A 13 28.58 6.13 6.42
N MET A 14 28.70 6.72 7.62
CA MET A 14 27.97 6.31 8.81
C MET A 14 26.48 6.69 8.77
N THR A 15 26.16 7.87 8.23
CA THR A 15 24.81 8.46 8.35
C THR A 15 24.01 8.48 7.06
N ASN A 16 24.65 8.21 5.90
CA ASN A 16 24.10 8.38 4.55
C ASN A 16 23.51 9.78 4.27
N VAL A 17 23.88 10.79 5.06
CA VAL A 17 23.47 12.18 4.90
C VAL A 17 24.33 12.88 3.85
N GLY A 18 23.79 13.92 3.19
CA GLY A 18 24.51 14.67 2.17
C GLY A 18 25.82 15.28 2.69
N MET A 19 26.91 15.26 1.87
CA MET A 19 28.27 15.68 2.25
C MET A 19 28.33 17.08 2.84
N MET A 20 27.51 18.02 2.31
CA MET A 20 27.49 19.39 2.83
C MET A 20 26.85 19.51 4.21
N ASP A 21 25.85 18.69 4.53
CA ASP A 21 25.26 18.65 5.86
C ASP A 21 26.19 17.98 6.86
N CYS A 22 26.91 16.92 6.48
CA CYS A 22 27.96 16.31 7.29
C CYS A 22 29.08 17.32 7.59
N LYS A 23 29.50 18.11 6.60
CA LYS A 23 30.49 19.18 6.82
C LYS A 23 29.99 20.23 7.81
N LYS A 24 28.74 20.68 7.70
CA LYS A 24 28.12 21.63 8.63
C LYS A 24 28.01 21.06 10.04
N ALA A 25 27.68 19.79 10.16
CA ALA A 25 27.60 19.11 11.46
C ALA A 25 28.97 19.12 12.16
N LEU A 26 30.04 18.67 11.47
CA LEU A 26 31.40 18.70 12.02
C LEU A 26 31.90 20.12 12.33
N GLN A 27 31.47 21.12 11.56
CA GLN A 27 31.76 22.52 11.88
C GLN A 27 31.08 22.99 13.15
N ALA A 28 29.80 22.57 13.37
CA ALA A 28 29.03 22.97 14.54
C ALA A 28 29.46 22.25 15.83
N THR A 29 30.18 21.13 15.72
CA THR A 29 30.59 20.26 16.82
C THR A 29 32.14 20.21 16.98
N ASP A 30 32.85 21.18 16.39
CA ASP A 30 34.30 21.28 16.45
C ASP A 30 35.04 19.97 16.04
N GLY A 31 34.45 19.18 15.18
CA GLY A 31 35.00 17.94 14.65
C GLY A 31 34.67 16.69 15.48
N ASP A 32 33.88 16.80 16.53
CA ASP A 32 33.38 15.67 17.31
C ASP A 32 32.39 14.88 16.47
N MET A 33 32.72 13.60 16.24
CA MET A 33 31.96 12.72 15.34
C MET A 33 30.61 12.32 15.93
N ASP A 34 30.57 11.99 17.23
CA ASP A 34 29.33 11.53 17.90
C ASP A 34 28.38 12.71 18.10
N ALA A 35 28.88 13.87 18.53
CA ALA A 35 28.10 15.10 18.60
C ALA A 35 27.60 15.54 17.21
N ALA A 36 28.35 15.29 16.12
CA ALA A 36 27.93 15.59 14.77
C ALA A 36 26.75 14.68 14.32
N VAL A 37 26.74 13.41 14.72
CA VAL A 37 25.59 12.50 14.48
C VAL A 37 24.35 13.04 15.19
N ASP A 38 24.44 13.40 16.48
CA ASP A 38 23.32 13.95 17.23
C ASP A 38 22.82 15.28 16.64
N TRP A 39 23.73 16.16 16.23
CA TRP A 39 23.38 17.40 15.53
C TRP A 39 22.64 17.16 14.22
N LEU A 40 23.07 16.14 13.44
CA LEU A 40 22.38 15.74 12.21
C LEU A 40 20.97 15.23 12.50
N ARG A 41 20.77 14.48 13.60
CA ARG A 41 19.45 14.02 14.03
C ARG A 41 18.52 15.18 14.38
N GLU A 42 18.96 16.13 15.20
CA GLU A 42 18.18 17.32 15.52
C GLU A 42 17.79 18.14 14.29
N LYS A 43 18.73 18.32 13.35
CA LYS A 43 18.47 19.02 12.09
C LYS A 43 17.58 18.21 11.16
N GLY A 44 17.64 16.88 11.22
CA GLY A 44 16.75 15.96 10.51
C GLY A 44 15.30 16.13 10.94
N LEU A 45 15.05 16.23 12.25
CA LEU A 45 13.72 16.55 12.81
C LEU A 45 13.12 17.82 12.21
N ALA A 46 13.91 18.92 12.20
CA ALA A 46 13.46 20.19 11.66
C ALA A 46 13.22 20.16 10.14
N LYS A 47 14.04 19.40 9.39
CA LYS A 47 13.85 19.21 7.93
C LYS A 47 12.64 18.33 7.62
N ALA A 48 12.45 17.25 8.36
CA ALA A 48 11.29 16.38 8.22
C ALA A 48 9.98 17.14 8.48
N ALA A 49 9.93 17.94 9.55
CA ALA A 49 8.78 18.78 9.85
C ALA A 49 8.46 19.78 8.73
N LYS A 50 9.47 20.41 8.12
CA LYS A 50 9.28 21.34 6.99
C LYS A 50 8.79 20.65 5.70
N LYS A 51 8.98 19.34 5.58
CA LYS A 51 8.55 18.57 4.41
C LYS A 51 7.21 17.85 4.61
N ALA A 52 6.72 17.76 5.86
CA ALA A 52 5.53 17.00 6.21
C ALA A 52 4.27 17.41 5.41
N ASP A 53 4.18 18.68 5.00
CA ASP A 53 3.07 19.21 4.22
C ASP A 53 3.19 18.95 2.70
N ARG A 54 4.31 18.35 2.24
CA ARG A 54 4.46 18.02 0.82
C ARG A 54 3.66 16.79 0.48
N VAL A 55 3.00 16.83 -0.68
CA VAL A 55 2.21 15.70 -1.17
C VAL A 55 3.13 14.50 -1.46
N ALA A 56 2.89 13.40 -0.80
CA ALA A 56 3.57 12.12 -1.00
C ALA A 56 2.54 11.12 -1.54
N ALA A 57 2.35 11.11 -2.87
CA ALA A 57 1.37 10.26 -3.55
C ALA A 57 2.00 9.06 -4.29
N GLU A 58 3.34 9.03 -4.36
CA GLU A 58 4.12 7.89 -4.82
C GLU A 58 4.50 6.99 -3.64
N GLY A 59 5.38 6.02 -3.82
CA GLY A 59 5.77 5.07 -2.77
C GLY A 59 5.46 3.64 -3.15
N VAL A 60 5.15 2.80 -2.15
CA VAL A 60 4.91 1.36 -2.34
C VAL A 60 3.78 0.88 -1.42
N ALA A 61 2.86 0.10 -1.98
CA ALA A 61 1.99 -0.82 -1.26
C ALA A 61 2.69 -2.19 -1.23
N TYR A 62 3.20 -2.58 -0.07
CA TYR A 62 4.01 -3.78 0.13
C TYR A 62 3.27 -4.81 0.97
N ALA A 63 3.33 -6.07 0.55
CA ALA A 63 2.77 -7.19 1.30
C ALA A 63 3.82 -8.26 1.51
N ALA A 64 3.84 -8.85 2.70
CA ALA A 64 4.76 -9.93 3.08
C ALA A 64 4.14 -10.86 4.11
N VAL A 65 4.69 -12.06 4.23
CA VAL A 65 4.43 -12.97 5.36
C VAL A 65 5.73 -13.10 6.15
N VAL A 66 5.69 -12.70 7.41
CA VAL A 66 6.83 -12.72 8.34
C VAL A 66 6.51 -13.68 9.48
N ASN A 67 7.24 -14.76 9.58
CA ASN A 67 7.03 -15.80 10.61
C ASN A 67 5.57 -16.28 10.71
N GLY A 68 4.91 -16.47 9.58
CA GLY A 68 3.50 -16.88 9.50
C GLY A 68 2.48 -15.75 9.66
N ILE A 69 2.92 -14.55 9.99
CA ILE A 69 2.07 -13.37 10.13
C ILE A 69 2.00 -12.63 8.78
N GLY A 70 0.81 -12.44 8.26
CA GLY A 70 0.58 -11.64 7.06
C GLY A 70 0.55 -10.15 7.36
N VAL A 71 1.24 -9.36 6.55
CA VAL A 71 1.28 -7.89 6.64
C VAL A 71 1.12 -7.29 5.26
N VAL A 72 0.33 -6.23 5.16
CA VAL A 72 0.32 -5.30 4.03
C VAL A 72 0.47 -3.89 4.59
N ILE A 73 1.34 -3.08 3.96
CA ILE A 73 1.66 -1.72 4.40
C ILE A 73 1.80 -0.80 3.20
N GLU A 74 1.30 0.42 3.30
CA GLU A 74 1.52 1.48 2.33
C GLU A 74 2.42 2.55 2.94
N VAL A 75 3.57 2.75 2.29
CA VAL A 75 4.52 3.82 2.62
C VAL A 75 4.65 4.73 1.41
N ASN A 76 4.36 6.00 1.59
CA ASN A 76 4.37 6.98 0.51
C ASN A 76 5.66 7.81 0.49
N SER A 77 6.03 8.29 -0.71
CA SER A 77 7.12 9.23 -1.00
C SER A 77 6.65 10.30 -1.99
N GLU A 78 7.45 11.35 -2.18
CA GLU A 78 7.13 12.42 -3.15
C GLU A 78 7.26 11.90 -4.60
N THR A 79 8.29 11.07 -4.88
CA THR A 79 8.58 10.56 -6.23
C THR A 79 8.65 9.03 -6.28
N ASP A 80 8.44 8.47 -7.47
CA ASP A 80 8.63 7.06 -7.75
C ASP A 80 10.13 6.67 -7.82
N PHE A 81 11.03 7.63 -8.05
CA PHE A 81 12.47 7.42 -8.01
C PHE A 81 12.93 7.06 -6.59
N ALA A 82 12.50 7.83 -5.58
CA ALA A 82 12.80 7.53 -4.18
C ALA A 82 12.25 6.16 -3.78
N ALA A 83 11.01 5.85 -4.19
CA ALA A 83 10.34 4.58 -3.90
C ALA A 83 11.08 3.35 -4.45
N LYS A 84 11.87 3.49 -5.52
CA LYS A 84 12.64 2.41 -6.14
C LYS A 84 14.03 2.21 -5.53
N THR A 85 14.46 3.08 -4.62
CA THR A 85 15.78 2.94 -3.97
C THR A 85 15.82 1.78 -2.98
N ASP A 86 16.97 1.11 -2.88
CA ASP A 86 17.17 0.06 -1.87
C ASP A 86 16.92 0.59 -0.45
N ALA A 87 17.35 1.82 -0.17
CA ALA A 87 17.19 2.45 1.14
C ALA A 87 15.71 2.64 1.53
N PHE A 88 14.82 2.94 0.57
CA PHE A 88 13.39 3.04 0.77
C PHE A 88 12.76 1.64 0.92
N MET A 89 13.13 0.72 0.04
CA MET A 89 12.60 -0.65 0.07
C MET A 89 13.00 -1.40 1.34
N ASP A 90 14.21 -1.20 1.84
CA ASP A 90 14.66 -1.77 3.11
C ASP A 90 13.88 -1.18 4.30
N LEU A 91 13.59 0.13 4.27
CA LEU A 91 12.70 0.75 5.26
C LEU A 91 11.32 0.07 5.25
N VAL A 92 10.69 -0.06 4.08
CA VAL A 92 9.35 -0.66 3.95
C VAL A 92 9.32 -2.10 4.45
N LYS A 93 10.32 -2.92 4.08
CA LYS A 93 10.43 -4.31 4.54
C LYS A 93 10.59 -4.41 6.06
N ASN A 94 11.44 -3.58 6.66
CA ASN A 94 11.61 -3.57 8.10
C ASN A 94 10.38 -3.05 8.84
N LEU A 95 9.64 -2.07 8.29
CA LEU A 95 8.35 -1.65 8.83
C LEU A 95 7.34 -2.80 8.83
N ALA A 96 7.29 -3.60 7.77
CA ALA A 96 6.45 -4.79 7.72
C ALA A 96 6.86 -5.81 8.80
N VAL A 97 8.17 -5.98 9.08
CA VAL A 97 8.65 -6.80 10.20
C VAL A 97 8.14 -6.26 11.54
N VAL A 98 8.24 -4.94 11.78
CA VAL A 98 7.73 -4.32 13.03
C VAL A 98 6.24 -4.57 13.18
N VAL A 99 5.45 -4.36 12.13
CA VAL A 99 3.99 -4.64 12.16
C VAL A 99 3.72 -6.10 12.51
N ALA A 100 4.48 -7.04 11.94
CA ALA A 100 4.30 -8.46 12.21
C ALA A 100 4.63 -8.82 13.68
N THR A 101 5.74 -8.31 14.22
CA THR A 101 6.29 -8.71 15.52
C THR A 101 5.67 -7.97 16.70
N GLU A 102 5.49 -6.65 16.57
CA GLU A 102 5.03 -5.78 17.66
C GLU A 102 3.50 -5.63 17.73
N ASN A 103 2.78 -5.99 16.66
CA ASN A 103 1.31 -5.89 16.57
C ASN A 103 0.75 -4.51 16.98
N PRO A 104 1.25 -3.40 16.39
CA PRO A 104 0.76 -2.08 16.73
C PRO A 104 -0.71 -1.92 16.35
N ALA A 105 -1.47 -1.17 17.17
CA ALA A 105 -2.91 -0.95 16.95
C ALA A 105 -3.18 -0.04 15.76
N ASP A 106 -2.32 0.92 15.49
CA ASP A 106 -2.44 1.92 14.45
C ASP A 106 -1.06 2.46 14.02
N VAL A 107 -1.05 3.42 13.09
CA VAL A 107 0.19 4.02 12.57
C VAL A 107 0.96 4.78 13.65
N ASP A 108 0.29 5.40 14.61
CA ASP A 108 0.97 6.15 15.66
C ASP A 108 1.60 5.21 16.69
N ALA A 109 0.94 4.11 17.02
CA ALA A 109 1.54 3.02 17.81
C ALA A 109 2.73 2.40 17.06
N LEU A 110 2.63 2.18 15.73
CA LEU A 110 3.75 1.69 14.91
C LEU A 110 4.95 2.64 14.97
N LYS A 111 4.72 3.94 14.87
CA LYS A 111 5.78 4.97 14.95
C LYS A 111 6.52 4.95 16.29
N ALA A 112 5.87 4.55 17.38
CA ALA A 112 6.46 4.45 18.70
C ALA A 112 7.26 3.15 18.93
N CYS A 113 7.06 2.12 18.09
CA CYS A 113 7.78 0.85 18.20
C CYS A 113 9.27 1.03 17.93
N LYS A 114 10.08 0.12 18.46
CA LYS A 114 11.50 0.04 18.12
C LYS A 114 11.70 -0.51 16.71
N TYR A 115 12.66 0.09 16.01
CA TYR A 115 13.03 -0.39 14.67
C TYR A 115 13.99 -1.59 14.78
N PRO A 116 13.90 -2.60 13.90
CA PRO A 116 14.73 -3.79 13.96
C PRO A 116 16.24 -3.45 13.91
N ASN A 117 17.01 -4.14 14.73
CA ASN A 117 18.47 -3.96 14.84
C ASN A 117 18.92 -2.53 15.18
N SER A 118 18.06 -1.75 15.82
CA SER A 118 18.34 -0.36 16.21
C SER A 118 17.80 -0.08 17.62
N ASN A 119 18.39 0.87 18.31
CA ASN A 119 17.85 1.43 19.55
C ASN A 119 16.80 2.53 19.29
N LEU A 120 16.65 2.93 18.03
CA LEU A 120 15.76 3.99 17.59
C LEU A 120 14.34 3.51 17.41
N THR A 121 13.39 4.41 17.56
CA THR A 121 11.99 4.20 17.21
C THR A 121 11.79 4.30 15.70
N VAL A 122 10.68 3.78 15.22
CA VAL A 122 10.26 3.96 13.80
C VAL A 122 10.19 5.43 13.43
N THR A 123 9.69 6.31 14.32
CA THR A 123 9.67 7.76 14.11
C THR A 123 11.07 8.31 13.82
N GLU A 124 12.05 7.98 14.65
CA GLU A 124 13.43 8.46 14.50
C GLU A 124 14.06 7.97 13.20
N ILE A 125 13.86 6.69 12.86
CA ILE A 125 14.34 6.12 11.59
C ILE A 125 13.66 6.81 10.39
N MET A 126 12.36 7.05 10.44
CA MET A 126 11.65 7.78 9.36
C MET A 126 12.27 9.17 9.14
N GLN A 127 12.60 9.88 10.21
CA GLN A 127 13.24 11.20 10.14
C GLN A 127 14.65 11.12 9.53
N GLU A 128 15.45 10.13 9.92
CA GLU A 128 16.76 9.88 9.31
C GLU A 128 16.64 9.58 7.81
N LYS A 129 15.63 8.79 7.43
CA LYS A 129 15.37 8.47 6.02
C LYS A 129 14.90 9.69 5.22
N VAL A 130 14.01 10.51 5.77
CA VAL A 130 13.60 11.79 5.15
C VAL A 130 14.80 12.70 4.93
N MET A 131 15.77 12.69 5.84
CA MET A 131 17.00 13.49 5.73
C MET A 131 17.95 12.93 4.67
N SER A 132 18.18 11.62 4.63
CA SER A 132 19.12 10.97 3.73
C SER A 132 18.59 10.85 2.29
N ILE A 133 17.32 10.50 2.10
CA ILE A 133 16.65 10.41 0.79
C ILE A 133 16.29 11.80 0.28
N GLY A 134 15.95 12.72 1.18
CA GLY A 134 15.67 14.11 0.81
C GLY A 134 14.20 14.40 0.48
N GLU A 135 13.30 13.43 0.63
CA GLU A 135 11.88 13.54 0.33
C GLU A 135 10.99 13.38 1.56
N ASN A 136 9.76 13.90 1.51
CA ASN A 136 8.73 13.55 2.48
C ASN A 136 8.36 12.08 2.31
N MET A 137 8.29 11.37 3.43
CA MET A 137 7.86 9.97 3.48
C MET A 137 6.87 9.77 4.62
N GLN A 138 5.82 8.99 4.36
CA GLN A 138 4.77 8.75 5.33
C GLN A 138 4.34 7.28 5.35
N ILE A 139 4.20 6.72 6.54
CA ILE A 139 3.47 5.47 6.73
C ILE A 139 2.00 5.83 6.70
N ARG A 140 1.28 5.38 5.67
CA ARG A 140 -0.12 5.76 5.47
C ARG A 140 -1.08 4.85 6.19
N ARG A 141 -0.91 3.55 6.00
CA ARG A 141 -1.79 2.51 6.53
C ARG A 141 -1.09 1.16 6.51
N PHE A 142 -1.55 0.25 7.34
CA PHE A 142 -1.17 -1.15 7.31
C PHE A 142 -2.33 -2.04 7.76
N ALA A 143 -2.22 -3.33 7.47
CA ALA A 143 -3.08 -4.36 8.03
C ALA A 143 -2.27 -5.62 8.34
N ARG A 144 -2.75 -6.43 9.26
CA ARG A 144 -2.08 -7.60 9.80
C ARG A 144 -3.08 -8.74 9.98
N PHE A 145 -2.73 -9.93 9.50
CA PHE A 145 -3.42 -11.18 9.78
C PHE A 145 -2.51 -12.11 10.57
N ALA A 146 -2.93 -12.52 11.76
CA ALA A 146 -2.19 -13.41 12.63
C ALA A 146 -2.75 -14.85 12.63
N ASP A 147 -4.02 -14.98 12.25
CA ASP A 147 -4.74 -16.25 12.22
C ASP A 147 -4.82 -16.78 10.79
N ASN A 148 -4.97 -18.12 10.67
CA ASN A 148 -5.09 -18.82 9.40
C ASN A 148 -3.82 -18.73 8.53
N THR A 149 -3.95 -19.01 7.25
CA THR A 149 -2.85 -18.95 6.27
C THR A 149 -2.90 -17.65 5.50
N SER A 150 -1.90 -16.81 5.68
CA SER A 150 -1.76 -15.58 4.92
C SER A 150 -0.93 -15.80 3.66
N VAL A 151 -1.35 -15.18 2.55
CA VAL A 151 -0.59 -15.14 1.30
C VAL A 151 -0.47 -13.69 0.83
N ALA A 152 0.77 -13.27 0.61
CA ALA A 152 1.11 -11.91 0.20
C ALA A 152 1.42 -11.85 -1.29
N TYR A 153 0.99 -10.77 -1.95
CA TYR A 153 1.27 -10.49 -3.35
C TYR A 153 1.53 -9.00 -3.56
N VAL A 154 2.58 -8.70 -4.31
CA VAL A 154 2.92 -7.32 -4.72
C VAL A 154 2.91 -7.27 -6.24
N HIS A 155 2.12 -6.37 -6.82
CA HIS A 155 1.99 -6.21 -8.25
C HIS A 155 2.58 -4.88 -8.74
N ALA A 156 3.10 -4.89 -9.98
CA ALA A 156 3.60 -3.71 -10.68
C ALA A 156 4.59 -2.87 -9.83
N GLY A 157 5.58 -3.54 -9.21
CA GLY A 157 6.62 -2.85 -8.44
C GLY A 157 6.11 -2.12 -7.19
N GLY A 158 5.00 -2.59 -6.61
CA GLY A 158 4.40 -1.99 -5.42
C GLY A 158 3.28 -1.01 -5.69
N THR A 159 2.72 -0.98 -6.89
CA THR A 159 1.48 -0.24 -7.16
C THR A 159 0.30 -0.86 -6.41
N HIS A 160 0.25 -2.20 -6.34
CA HIS A 160 -0.76 -2.94 -5.57
C HIS A 160 -0.06 -3.85 -4.56
N GLY A 161 -0.46 -3.76 -3.31
CA GLY A 161 -0.14 -4.71 -2.25
C GLY A 161 -1.41 -5.46 -1.84
N VAL A 162 -1.39 -6.78 -1.93
CA VAL A 162 -2.54 -7.62 -1.59
C VAL A 162 -2.12 -8.65 -0.55
N LEU A 163 -2.91 -8.75 0.50
CA LEU A 163 -2.78 -9.76 1.54
C LEU A 163 -4.07 -10.57 1.60
N VAL A 164 -3.99 -11.88 1.35
CA VAL A 164 -5.14 -12.80 1.38
C VAL A 164 -5.04 -13.68 2.61
N ASN A 165 -6.16 -13.92 3.29
CA ASN A 165 -6.28 -14.79 4.45
C ASN A 165 -7.18 -15.99 4.12
N LEU A 166 -6.66 -17.21 4.29
CA LEU A 166 -7.29 -18.46 3.90
C LEU A 166 -7.36 -19.42 5.08
N ALA A 167 -8.53 -19.97 5.36
CA ALA A 167 -8.64 -21.13 6.24
C ALA A 167 -8.33 -22.39 5.41
N VAL A 168 -7.32 -23.16 5.85
CA VAL A 168 -6.79 -24.31 5.14
C VAL A 168 -6.99 -25.57 6.00
N GLU A 169 -7.65 -26.58 5.42
CA GLU A 169 -7.89 -27.88 6.05
C GLU A 169 -7.19 -28.98 5.22
N GLY A 170 -6.73 -30.05 5.89
CA GLY A 170 -6.10 -31.19 5.23
C GLY A 170 -4.57 -31.06 5.06
N GLY A 171 -3.92 -30.05 5.66
CA GLY A 171 -2.46 -29.90 5.68
C GLY A 171 -1.86 -29.62 4.31
N ILE A 172 -2.63 -29.09 3.37
CA ILE A 172 -2.17 -28.74 2.01
C ILE A 172 -1.47 -27.38 1.98
N ASP A 173 -0.60 -27.16 1.01
CA ASP A 173 -0.02 -25.85 0.72
C ASP A 173 -0.96 -25.03 -0.18
N ALA A 174 -1.59 -24.01 0.39
CA ALA A 174 -2.50 -23.11 -0.30
C ALA A 174 -1.81 -21.86 -0.90
N THR A 175 -0.49 -21.78 -0.91
CA THR A 175 0.27 -20.61 -1.35
C THR A 175 -0.08 -20.20 -2.80
N GLU A 176 -0.12 -21.15 -3.74
CA GLU A 176 -0.48 -20.84 -5.13
C GLU A 176 -1.96 -20.45 -5.28
N ILE A 177 -2.86 -21.06 -4.51
CA ILE A 177 -4.28 -20.66 -4.49
C ILE A 177 -4.38 -19.21 -4.05
N GLY A 178 -3.74 -18.85 -2.94
CA GLY A 178 -3.74 -17.50 -2.40
C GLY A 178 -3.11 -16.47 -3.35
N LYS A 179 -2.01 -16.80 -4.03
CA LYS A 179 -1.40 -15.92 -5.03
C LYS A 179 -2.32 -15.66 -6.20
N ASN A 180 -2.98 -16.67 -6.72
CA ASN A 180 -3.91 -16.51 -7.84
C ASN A 180 -5.15 -15.67 -7.43
N VAL A 181 -5.65 -15.85 -6.20
CA VAL A 181 -6.71 -15.00 -5.63
C VAL A 181 -6.22 -13.55 -5.46
N ALA A 182 -5.00 -13.36 -4.97
CA ALA A 182 -4.41 -12.03 -4.82
C ALA A 182 -4.20 -11.33 -6.19
N MET A 183 -3.81 -12.07 -7.23
CA MET A 183 -3.74 -11.56 -8.61
C MET A 183 -5.12 -11.16 -9.13
N GLN A 184 -6.16 -11.96 -8.86
CA GLN A 184 -7.55 -11.62 -9.19
C GLN A 184 -7.95 -10.29 -8.53
N ILE A 185 -7.65 -10.13 -7.23
CA ILE A 185 -7.94 -8.90 -6.47
C ILE A 185 -7.22 -7.69 -7.08
N ALA A 186 -5.92 -7.83 -7.37
CA ALA A 186 -5.13 -6.76 -7.98
C ALA A 186 -5.64 -6.35 -9.38
N ALA A 187 -6.10 -7.33 -10.18
CA ALA A 187 -6.56 -7.10 -11.54
C ALA A 187 -7.97 -6.52 -11.61
N MET A 188 -8.88 -7.02 -10.76
CA MET A 188 -10.32 -6.72 -10.86
C MET A 188 -10.79 -5.71 -9.80
N SER A 189 -9.98 -5.42 -8.79
CA SER A 189 -10.30 -4.48 -7.70
C SER A 189 -11.72 -4.63 -7.15
N PRO A 190 -12.13 -5.83 -6.69
CA PRO A 190 -13.48 -6.07 -6.20
C PRO A 190 -13.80 -5.15 -5.02
N LYS A 191 -15.01 -4.63 -4.98
CA LYS A 191 -15.49 -3.77 -3.90
C LYS A 191 -15.84 -4.56 -2.63
N TYR A 192 -16.27 -5.81 -2.81
CA TYR A 192 -16.65 -6.74 -1.74
C TYR A 192 -15.98 -8.09 -1.97
N TRP A 193 -15.82 -8.86 -0.90
CA TRP A 193 -15.27 -10.21 -1.05
C TRP A 193 -16.34 -11.23 -1.44
N ASP A 194 -17.55 -11.10 -0.88
CA ASP A 194 -18.68 -11.98 -1.20
C ASP A 194 -19.98 -11.17 -1.30
N LYS A 195 -20.93 -11.65 -2.09
CA LYS A 195 -22.26 -11.03 -2.25
C LYS A 195 -23.03 -10.87 -0.94
N SER A 196 -22.78 -11.73 0.05
CA SER A 196 -23.40 -11.65 1.38
C SER A 196 -22.91 -10.47 2.21
N GLN A 197 -21.76 -9.88 1.84
CA GLN A 197 -21.16 -8.72 2.50
C GLN A 197 -21.61 -7.38 1.89
N VAL A 198 -22.38 -7.41 0.80
CA VAL A 198 -22.86 -6.20 0.15
C VAL A 198 -23.93 -5.55 1.03
N PRO A 199 -23.73 -4.30 1.50
CA PRO A 199 -24.72 -3.59 2.31
C PRO A 199 -26.07 -3.45 1.55
N GLN A 200 -27.19 -3.61 2.26
CA GLN A 200 -28.50 -3.47 1.64
C GLN A 200 -28.69 -2.12 0.94
N ALA A 201 -28.14 -1.04 1.50
CA ALA A 201 -28.17 0.28 0.87
C ALA A 201 -27.49 0.32 -0.51
N ASP A 202 -26.39 -0.43 -0.72
CA ASP A 202 -25.72 -0.52 -2.02
C ASP A 202 -26.52 -1.39 -3.00
N VAL A 203 -27.18 -2.45 -2.51
CA VAL A 203 -28.11 -3.25 -3.30
C VAL A 203 -29.29 -2.39 -3.76
N ASP A 204 -29.92 -1.64 -2.85
CA ASP A 204 -31.08 -0.79 -3.16
C ASP A 204 -30.70 0.33 -4.14
N LYS A 205 -29.51 0.91 -3.96
CA LYS A 205 -28.95 1.93 -4.87
C LYS A 205 -28.75 1.36 -6.27
N GLU A 206 -28.18 0.17 -6.40
CA GLU A 206 -27.96 -0.47 -7.70
C GLU A 206 -29.28 -0.82 -8.37
N LEU A 207 -30.27 -1.36 -7.62
CA LEU A 207 -31.62 -1.61 -8.12
C LEU A 207 -32.26 -0.31 -8.66
N ALA A 208 -32.14 0.79 -7.94
CA ALA A 208 -32.67 2.09 -8.38
C ALA A 208 -31.97 2.57 -9.67
N VAL A 209 -30.65 2.40 -9.79
CA VAL A 209 -29.90 2.72 -11.01
C VAL A 209 -30.39 1.87 -12.18
N GLN A 210 -30.58 0.58 -11.99
CA GLN A 210 -31.07 -0.31 -13.05
C GLN A 210 -32.50 0.06 -13.49
N VAL A 211 -33.36 0.49 -12.57
CA VAL A 211 -34.71 1.00 -12.91
C VAL A 211 -34.62 2.30 -13.70
N ALA A 212 -33.80 3.26 -13.25
CA ALA A 212 -33.60 4.54 -13.94
C ALA A 212 -33.04 4.36 -15.37
N LEU A 213 -32.13 3.41 -15.57
CA LEU A 213 -31.61 3.07 -16.90
C LEU A 213 -32.74 2.54 -17.83
N MET A 214 -33.65 1.77 -17.28
CA MET A 214 -34.82 1.29 -18.04
C MET A 214 -35.85 2.39 -18.34
N ASP A 215 -36.00 3.38 -17.46
CA ASP A 215 -36.86 4.53 -17.68
C ASP A 215 -36.35 5.42 -18.82
N ASN A 216 -35.03 5.47 -19.01
CA ASN A 216 -34.36 6.21 -20.09
C ASN A 216 -34.26 5.39 -21.41
N ASP A 217 -34.57 4.10 -21.41
CA ASP A 217 -34.55 3.28 -22.61
C ASP A 217 -35.95 3.32 -23.30
N PRO A 218 -36.08 3.85 -24.52
CA PRO A 218 -37.35 3.94 -25.23
C PRO A 218 -38.14 2.62 -25.34
N LYS A 219 -37.42 1.48 -25.36
CA LYS A 219 -38.06 0.13 -25.46
C LYS A 219 -38.57 -0.38 -24.12
N MET A 220 -38.06 0.18 -23.03
CA MET A 220 -38.33 -0.26 -21.66
C MET A 220 -39.19 0.74 -20.88
N ALA A 221 -39.17 2.03 -21.28
CA ALA A 221 -39.79 3.14 -20.56
C ALA A 221 -41.33 2.90 -20.35
N SER A 222 -42.00 2.32 -21.32
CA SER A 222 -43.45 2.03 -21.27
C SER A 222 -43.84 0.81 -20.41
N LYS A 223 -42.88 0.04 -19.90
CA LYS A 223 -43.16 -1.14 -19.06
C LYS A 223 -43.63 -0.73 -17.66
N PRO A 224 -44.58 -1.50 -17.06
CA PRO A 224 -45.01 -1.27 -15.68
C PRO A 224 -43.85 -1.34 -14.69
N ALA A 225 -43.92 -0.55 -13.61
CA ALA A 225 -42.86 -0.48 -12.59
C ALA A 225 -42.52 -1.87 -12.02
N ALA A 226 -43.48 -2.69 -11.67
CA ALA A 226 -43.24 -4.05 -11.16
C ALA A 226 -42.48 -4.96 -12.15
N VAL A 227 -42.62 -4.72 -13.46
CA VAL A 227 -41.84 -5.46 -14.48
C VAL A 227 -40.37 -4.96 -14.50
N LYS A 228 -40.17 -3.65 -14.39
CA LYS A 228 -38.85 -3.06 -14.33
C LYS A 228 -38.08 -3.51 -13.07
N GLU A 229 -38.72 -3.52 -11.91
CA GLU A 229 -38.14 -4.04 -10.65
C GLU A 229 -37.72 -5.50 -10.77
N LYS A 230 -38.58 -6.37 -11.38
CA LYS A 230 -38.22 -7.76 -11.60
C LYS A 230 -37.05 -7.95 -12.55
N ILE A 231 -36.97 -7.13 -13.61
CA ILE A 231 -35.81 -7.14 -14.51
C ILE A 231 -34.57 -6.62 -13.80
N ALA A 232 -34.66 -5.54 -12.99
CA ALA A 232 -33.59 -5.01 -12.19
C ALA A 232 -33.02 -6.06 -11.23
N ALA A 233 -33.91 -6.78 -10.52
CA ALA A 233 -33.50 -7.89 -9.65
C ALA A 233 -32.73 -8.99 -10.41
N GLY A 234 -33.15 -9.30 -11.66
CA GLY A 234 -32.43 -10.24 -12.52
C GLY A 234 -31.02 -9.76 -12.93
N LYS A 235 -30.80 -8.44 -13.02
CA LYS A 235 -29.51 -7.84 -13.35
C LYS A 235 -28.52 -7.79 -12.17
N MET A 236 -29.00 -7.99 -10.94
CA MET A 236 -28.16 -8.03 -9.75
C MET A 236 -27.08 -9.11 -9.82
N ALA A 237 -27.33 -10.20 -10.55
CA ALA A 237 -26.31 -11.22 -10.78
C ALA A 237 -25.08 -10.67 -11.52
N ALA A 238 -25.25 -9.74 -12.46
CA ALA A 238 -24.15 -9.07 -13.15
C ALA A 238 -23.40 -8.12 -12.20
N PHE A 239 -24.11 -7.35 -11.39
CA PHE A 239 -23.53 -6.49 -10.35
C PHE A 239 -22.64 -7.29 -9.39
N TYR A 240 -23.11 -8.43 -8.89
CA TYR A 240 -22.29 -9.27 -8.01
C TYR A 240 -21.07 -9.86 -8.72
N LYS A 241 -21.19 -10.26 -9.99
CA LYS A 241 -20.05 -10.73 -10.79
C LYS A 241 -19.01 -9.65 -11.06
N GLU A 242 -19.41 -8.39 -11.09
CA GLU A 242 -18.49 -7.27 -11.26
C GLU A 242 -17.87 -6.85 -9.93
N SER A 243 -18.68 -6.76 -8.86
CA SER A 243 -18.29 -6.10 -7.61
C SER A 243 -17.77 -7.05 -6.53
N CYS A 244 -18.07 -8.36 -6.59
CA CYS A 244 -17.76 -9.31 -5.51
C CYS A 244 -16.72 -10.34 -5.95
N LEU A 245 -15.58 -10.40 -5.26
CA LEU A 245 -14.47 -11.29 -5.58
C LEU A 245 -14.90 -12.73 -5.88
N LEU A 246 -15.63 -13.34 -4.95
CA LEU A 246 -15.98 -14.76 -5.04
C LEU A 246 -16.97 -15.06 -6.19
N GLN A 247 -17.71 -14.06 -6.69
CA GLN A 247 -18.63 -14.15 -7.82
C GLN A 247 -18.00 -13.67 -9.13
N GLN A 248 -16.84 -13.02 -9.12
CA GLN A 248 -16.12 -12.61 -10.34
C GLN A 248 -15.71 -13.81 -11.17
N GLU A 249 -15.79 -13.68 -12.49
CA GLU A 249 -15.14 -14.64 -13.40
C GLU A 249 -13.63 -14.65 -13.13
N PHE A 250 -13.08 -15.86 -13.00
CA PHE A 250 -11.67 -16.02 -12.66
C PHE A 250 -10.79 -15.63 -13.84
N VAL A 251 -9.91 -14.64 -13.65
CA VAL A 251 -9.08 -14.04 -14.74
C VAL A 251 -8.12 -15.05 -15.37
N ARG A 252 -7.62 -16.05 -14.60
CA ARG A 252 -6.77 -17.11 -15.09
C ARG A 252 -7.60 -18.25 -15.68
N SER A 253 -8.28 -17.98 -16.80
CA SER A 253 -9.11 -18.96 -17.50
C SER A 253 -8.34 -20.18 -18.04
N ASP A 254 -7.01 -20.07 -18.09
CA ASP A 254 -6.09 -21.19 -18.36
C ASP A 254 -6.02 -22.20 -17.21
N LEU A 255 -6.25 -21.77 -15.96
CA LEU A 255 -6.27 -22.62 -14.78
C LEU A 255 -7.67 -23.14 -14.45
N TYR A 256 -8.68 -22.28 -14.58
CA TYR A 256 -10.06 -22.62 -14.24
C TYR A 256 -11.05 -21.75 -15.02
N LYS A 257 -12.12 -22.39 -15.54
CA LYS A 257 -13.24 -21.70 -16.19
C LYS A 257 -14.43 -21.66 -15.25
N GLY A 258 -14.73 -20.50 -14.71
CA GLY A 258 -15.79 -20.26 -13.74
C GLY A 258 -15.46 -19.07 -12.84
N ASP A 259 -16.11 -18.99 -11.70
CA ASP A 259 -15.87 -17.92 -10.73
C ASP A 259 -14.68 -18.20 -9.79
N ALA A 260 -14.24 -17.17 -9.07
CA ALA A 260 -13.13 -17.29 -8.15
C ALA A 260 -13.41 -18.27 -7.00
N ALA A 261 -14.65 -18.36 -6.52
CA ALA A 261 -15.02 -19.34 -5.50
C ALA A 261 -14.84 -20.77 -6.00
N GLY A 262 -15.29 -21.05 -7.22
CA GLY A 262 -15.11 -22.34 -7.87
C GLY A 262 -13.65 -22.69 -8.10
N TYR A 263 -12.81 -21.72 -8.48
CA TYR A 263 -11.36 -21.93 -8.59
C TYR A 263 -10.75 -22.37 -7.24
N ILE A 264 -11.05 -21.65 -6.15
CA ILE A 264 -10.53 -21.98 -4.82
C ILE A 264 -10.90 -23.40 -4.43
N ALA A 265 -12.17 -23.78 -4.61
CA ALA A 265 -12.68 -25.10 -4.27
C ALA A 265 -12.07 -26.23 -5.12
N ASP A 266 -11.96 -26.02 -6.45
CA ASP A 266 -11.37 -26.99 -7.37
C ASP A 266 -9.89 -27.20 -7.12
N ALA A 267 -9.12 -26.12 -6.94
CA ALA A 267 -7.70 -26.17 -6.67
C ALA A 267 -7.39 -26.87 -5.33
N ALA A 268 -8.16 -26.55 -4.27
CA ALA A 268 -8.02 -27.18 -2.97
C ALA A 268 -8.32 -28.69 -3.04
N LYS A 269 -9.38 -29.10 -3.76
CA LYS A 269 -9.74 -30.48 -3.97
C LYS A 269 -8.64 -31.26 -4.71
N LYS A 270 -8.00 -30.65 -5.72
CA LYS A 270 -6.87 -31.26 -6.45
C LYS A 270 -5.67 -31.52 -5.54
N LEU A 271 -5.46 -30.70 -4.50
CA LEU A 271 -4.42 -30.87 -3.50
C LEU A 271 -4.83 -31.84 -2.36
N GLY A 272 -6.05 -32.35 -2.35
CA GLY A 272 -6.56 -33.28 -1.35
C GLY A 272 -6.99 -32.63 -0.03
N GLY A 273 -7.29 -31.33 -0.04
CA GLY A 273 -7.76 -30.58 1.14
C GLY A 273 -8.93 -29.66 0.84
N LYS A 274 -9.16 -28.72 1.75
CA LYS A 274 -10.19 -27.69 1.60
C LYS A 274 -9.58 -26.33 1.93
N VAL A 275 -9.90 -25.33 1.12
CA VAL A 275 -9.53 -23.94 1.33
C VAL A 275 -10.78 -23.08 1.31
N THR A 276 -10.91 -22.23 2.33
CA THR A 276 -11.98 -21.25 2.42
C THR A 276 -11.36 -19.86 2.43
N PHE A 277 -11.81 -18.98 1.57
CA PHE A 277 -11.46 -17.56 1.63
C PHE A 277 -12.08 -16.95 2.90
N VAL A 278 -11.26 -16.29 3.71
CA VAL A 278 -11.68 -15.66 4.97
C VAL A 278 -11.78 -14.15 4.79
N ASP A 279 -10.69 -13.52 4.35
CA ASP A 279 -10.60 -12.08 4.19
C ASP A 279 -9.43 -11.71 3.28
N ALA A 280 -9.37 -10.45 2.86
CA ALA A 280 -8.21 -9.89 2.19
C ALA A 280 -8.08 -8.40 2.46
N VAL A 281 -6.89 -7.86 2.22
CA VAL A 281 -6.65 -6.43 2.20
C VAL A 281 -5.92 -6.08 0.91
N HIS A 282 -6.44 -5.08 0.19
CA HIS A 282 -5.87 -4.56 -1.03
C HIS A 282 -5.56 -3.08 -0.86
N TYR A 283 -4.30 -2.71 -0.96
CA TYR A 283 -3.87 -1.32 -1.00
C TYR A 283 -3.35 -0.97 -2.39
N VAL A 284 -3.85 0.13 -2.92
CA VAL A 284 -3.33 0.75 -4.13
C VAL A 284 -2.52 1.98 -3.70
N LYS A 285 -1.27 2.03 -4.15
CA LYS A 285 -0.34 3.11 -3.84
C LYS A 285 -0.94 4.47 -4.21
N GLY A 286 -0.98 5.40 -3.25
CA GLY A 286 -1.45 6.77 -3.45
C GLY A 286 -2.95 6.91 -3.74
N GLU A 287 -3.74 5.86 -3.57
CA GLU A 287 -5.18 5.88 -3.81
C GLU A 287 -5.87 6.99 -3.01
N GLY A 288 -6.62 7.87 -3.71
CA GLY A 288 -7.35 8.98 -3.09
C GLY A 288 -6.46 10.15 -2.63
N ILE A 289 -5.15 10.14 -2.88
CA ILE A 289 -4.28 11.30 -2.66
C ILE A 289 -4.32 12.17 -3.91
N GLU A 290 -4.77 13.41 -3.78
CA GLU A 290 -4.74 14.38 -4.89
C GLU A 290 -3.29 14.70 -5.25
N LYS A 291 -2.86 14.30 -6.44
CA LYS A 291 -1.58 14.73 -7.01
C LYS A 291 -1.72 16.20 -7.41
N LYS A 292 -0.75 17.03 -7.01
CA LYS A 292 -0.62 18.35 -7.64
C LYS A 292 -0.47 18.12 -9.13
N ALA A 293 -1.30 18.79 -9.93
CA ALA A 293 -1.08 18.83 -11.37
C ALA A 293 0.30 19.47 -11.58
N ASP A 294 1.23 18.70 -12.15
CA ASP A 294 2.54 19.22 -12.53
C ASP A 294 2.32 20.17 -13.71
N ASP A 295 2.09 21.44 -13.40
CA ASP A 295 2.16 22.49 -14.42
C ASP A 295 3.63 22.85 -14.65
N PHE A 296 4.33 21.93 -15.33
CA PHE A 296 5.74 22.09 -15.67
C PHE A 296 6.01 23.42 -16.40
N ALA A 297 5.05 23.90 -17.18
CA ALA A 297 5.15 25.19 -17.87
C ALA A 297 5.12 26.36 -16.88
N ALA A 298 4.28 26.30 -15.85
CA ALA A 298 4.22 27.33 -14.81
C ALA A 298 5.47 27.29 -13.90
N GLU A 299 5.99 26.10 -13.58
CA GLU A 299 7.23 25.94 -12.79
C GLU A 299 8.45 26.50 -13.55
N VAL A 300 8.60 26.18 -14.83
CA VAL A 300 9.68 26.72 -15.67
C VAL A 300 9.54 28.24 -15.80
N ALA A 301 8.33 28.76 -16.00
CA ALA A 301 8.10 30.20 -16.07
C ALA A 301 8.45 30.90 -14.74
N ALA A 302 8.11 30.31 -13.60
CA ALA A 302 8.46 30.83 -12.27
C ALA A 302 9.97 30.80 -12.01
N GLN A 303 10.68 29.75 -12.44
CA GLN A 303 12.15 29.67 -12.34
C GLN A 303 12.84 30.71 -13.21
N ILE A 304 12.39 30.93 -14.45
CA ILE A 304 12.92 31.97 -15.34
C ILE A 304 12.70 33.37 -14.74
N ALA A 305 11.51 33.66 -14.21
CA ALA A 305 11.20 34.91 -13.55
C ALA A 305 12.01 35.13 -12.24
N GLY A 306 12.32 34.07 -11.51
CA GLY A 306 13.17 34.10 -10.31
C GLY A 306 14.67 34.29 -10.59
N ALA A 307 15.15 33.86 -11.77
CA ALA A 307 16.54 34.00 -12.20
C ALA A 307 16.87 35.41 -12.78
N GLN A 308 15.87 36.23 -12.98
CA GLN A 308 16.02 37.63 -13.51
C GLN A 308 16.00 38.68 -12.38
N LYS A 309 15.97 38.28 -11.13
CA LYS A 309 16.13 39.13 -9.95
C LYS A 309 17.48 38.84 -9.25
#